data_ea659de49d0a6db513216994f83fd542
#
_entry.id   ea659de49d0a6db513216994f83fd542
#
_cell.length_a   1.000
_cell.length_b   1.000
_cell.length_c   1.000
_cell.angle_alpha   90.00
_cell.angle_beta   90.00
_cell.angle_gamma   90.00
#
_symmetry.space_group_name_H-M   'P 1'
#
loop_
_entity.id
_entity.type
_entity.pdbx_description
1 polymer ?
#
loop_
_entity_poly.entity_id
_entity_poly.type
_entity_poly.pdbx_seq_one_letter_code
_entity_poly.pdbx_strand_id
1 'polypeptide(L)'
;MNFGLGIDTGGTYTDAVIMDLSDGSIIDSNKSLTTYPDLIKGIKNSIAGLKDEYLKCVKFTSVSTTLATNTTLEGKGYPAGLILIGYNIPKKLPTDYVLSIDGGHDADGNEVEPLSKLEIVREFVIMNQYKVSSFAISSYFGVRNPEHELKIKKTIQSLTDLPVVCGHELSMDLGAYERALTALLNAQLIPVIDQFIRSIQSVMEDKGINSVLMMMKCDGSLVRIEEALKKPVESIFSGPAASLLGAAHLTGLKDCLTIDVGGTSTDISMIRKGMPEISSSGAVVGGWDTMVKAIKMDTSARGGDSHVWIQEKMYIGPNRVIPLCLCAIEFPSIISKLQNMGNISTRIISDIIQPTTFFINNGIKSYCRHASELEGEEMEILDAITEEPSSVSDIASKTKKHPLMFEGILRKLIQKRYIRQVGFTPTDALHVLGDYQQWDSYASLLGARILSRYVSMAELEFCVELKK
;
A
#
# COMPACT_ATOMS: atom_id res chain seq x y z
N MET A 1 -22.01 -2.21 -29.19
CA MET A 1 -21.76 -1.58 -27.89
C MET A 1 -20.26 -1.60 -27.64
N ASN A 2 -19.69 -0.51 -27.17
CA ASN A 2 -18.25 -0.35 -27.00
C ASN A 2 -17.98 0.04 -25.55
N PHE A 3 -17.88 -0.97 -24.66
CA PHE A 3 -17.76 -0.73 -23.24
C PHE A 3 -16.30 -0.82 -22.77
N GLY A 4 -15.97 0.03 -21.79
CA GLY A 4 -14.77 -0.02 -20.99
C GLY A 4 -15.07 -0.52 -19.58
N LEU A 5 -14.17 -1.31 -19.01
CA LEU A 5 -14.20 -1.75 -17.62
C LEU A 5 -13.05 -1.05 -16.88
N GLY A 6 -13.39 -0.29 -15.85
CA GLY A 6 -12.41 0.25 -14.89
C GLY A 6 -12.41 -0.56 -13.61
N ILE A 7 -11.24 -0.90 -13.10
CA ILE A 7 -11.08 -1.59 -11.80
C ILE A 7 -10.05 -0.82 -10.99
N ASP A 8 -10.45 -0.34 -9.81
CA ASP A 8 -9.52 0.23 -8.83
C ASP A 8 -9.42 -0.63 -7.59
N THR A 9 -8.22 -1.12 -7.29
CA THR A 9 -7.97 -1.93 -6.10
C THR A 9 -7.27 -1.08 -5.04
N GLY A 10 -8.10 -0.46 -4.20
CA GLY A 10 -7.65 0.33 -3.06
C GLY A 10 -7.27 -0.52 -1.84
N GLY A 11 -6.79 0.15 -0.80
CA GLY A 11 -6.41 -0.52 0.46
C GLY A 11 -7.59 -1.10 1.24
N THR A 12 -8.80 -0.55 1.09
CA THR A 12 -10.02 -0.95 1.82
C THR A 12 -11.07 -1.52 0.89
N TYR A 13 -11.28 -0.90 -0.27
CA TYR A 13 -12.27 -1.32 -1.25
C TYR A 13 -11.64 -1.57 -2.62
N THR A 14 -12.29 -2.46 -3.36
CA THR A 14 -12.07 -2.67 -4.80
C THR A 14 -13.34 -2.25 -5.53
N ASP A 15 -13.21 -1.28 -6.41
CA ASP A 15 -14.29 -0.71 -7.21
C ASP A 15 -14.21 -1.22 -8.65
N ALA A 16 -15.36 -1.49 -9.26
CA ALA A 16 -15.47 -1.86 -10.66
C ALA A 16 -16.57 -1.06 -11.33
N VAL A 17 -16.29 -0.51 -12.52
CA VAL A 17 -17.20 0.38 -13.25
C VAL A 17 -17.22 0.02 -14.73
N ILE A 18 -18.41 -0.09 -15.33
CA ILE A 18 -18.59 -0.21 -16.78
C ILE A 18 -19.03 1.14 -17.33
N MET A 19 -18.32 1.60 -18.36
CA MET A 19 -18.56 2.87 -19.04
C MET A 19 -18.82 2.61 -20.54
N ASP A 20 -19.79 3.31 -21.13
CA ASP A 20 -19.89 3.40 -22.57
C ASP A 20 -18.83 4.34 -23.12
N LEU A 21 -17.94 3.81 -23.97
CA LEU A 21 -16.82 4.57 -24.52
C LEU A 21 -17.23 5.55 -25.62
N SER A 22 -18.51 5.53 -26.05
CA SER A 22 -19.00 6.43 -27.09
C SER A 22 -19.40 7.81 -26.54
N ASP A 23 -19.91 7.85 -25.30
CA ASP A 23 -20.41 9.09 -24.65
C ASP A 23 -19.83 9.34 -23.24
N GLY A 24 -19.09 8.37 -22.70
CA GLY A 24 -18.49 8.44 -21.36
C GLY A 24 -19.49 8.23 -20.22
N SER A 25 -20.70 7.73 -20.50
CA SER A 25 -21.70 7.46 -19.46
C SER A 25 -21.36 6.21 -18.65
N ILE A 26 -21.63 6.26 -17.34
CA ILE A 26 -21.50 5.10 -16.46
C ILE A 26 -22.75 4.21 -16.64
N ILE A 27 -22.53 2.96 -17.04
CA ILE A 27 -23.58 1.98 -17.31
C ILE A 27 -23.87 1.13 -16.08
N ASP A 28 -22.83 0.74 -15.35
CA ASP A 28 -22.95 -0.11 -14.16
C ASP A 28 -21.73 0.09 -13.25
N SER A 29 -21.92 -0.14 -11.97
CA SER A 29 -20.83 -0.04 -11.00
C SER A 29 -21.06 -0.95 -9.81
N ASN A 30 -20.00 -1.47 -9.25
CA ASN A 30 -20.03 -2.24 -8.01
C ASN A 30 -18.79 -2.01 -7.17
N LYS A 31 -18.94 -2.14 -5.85
CA LYS A 31 -17.90 -1.95 -4.84
C LYS A 31 -17.87 -3.14 -3.90
N SER A 32 -16.69 -3.67 -3.62
CA SER A 32 -16.50 -4.74 -2.65
C SER A 32 -15.32 -4.45 -1.72
N LEU A 33 -15.26 -5.10 -0.57
CA LEU A 33 -14.08 -5.01 0.29
C LEU A 33 -12.86 -5.67 -0.39
N THR A 34 -11.72 -4.99 -0.32
CA THR A 34 -10.44 -5.57 -0.71
C THR A 34 -10.06 -6.67 0.28
N THR A 35 -9.70 -7.83 -0.22
CA THR A 35 -9.35 -8.99 0.61
C THR A 35 -7.83 -9.20 0.64
N TYR A 36 -7.29 -9.42 1.84
CA TYR A 36 -5.88 -9.72 2.04
C TYR A 36 -5.75 -11.06 2.77
N PRO A 37 -4.78 -11.90 2.38
CA PRO A 37 -3.73 -11.70 1.39
C PRO A 37 -4.17 -11.97 -0.05
N ASP A 38 -5.34 -12.54 -0.25
CA ASP A 38 -5.85 -12.96 -1.55
C ASP A 38 -6.72 -11.85 -2.16
N LEU A 39 -6.10 -11.07 -3.04
CA LEU A 39 -6.77 -10.00 -3.77
C LEU A 39 -7.81 -10.52 -4.77
N ILE A 40 -7.66 -11.76 -5.24
CA ILE A 40 -8.54 -12.37 -6.24
C ILE A 40 -9.99 -12.34 -5.77
N LYS A 41 -10.24 -12.64 -4.51
CA LYS A 41 -11.59 -12.66 -3.94
C LYS A 41 -12.27 -11.29 -3.99
N GLY A 42 -11.57 -10.22 -3.59
CA GLY A 42 -12.09 -8.86 -3.63
C GLY A 42 -12.37 -8.40 -5.06
N ILE A 43 -11.43 -8.65 -5.99
CA ILE A 43 -11.58 -8.34 -7.41
C ILE A 43 -12.76 -9.13 -8.02
N LYS A 44 -12.85 -10.44 -7.72
CA LYS A 44 -13.95 -11.30 -8.18
C LYS A 44 -15.31 -10.79 -7.71
N ASN A 45 -15.41 -10.37 -6.44
CA ASN A 45 -16.65 -9.85 -5.87
C ASN A 45 -17.03 -8.50 -6.49
N SER A 46 -16.07 -7.60 -6.76
CA SER A 46 -16.36 -6.32 -7.42
C SER A 46 -16.88 -6.51 -8.84
N ILE A 47 -16.32 -7.43 -9.60
CA ILE A 47 -16.79 -7.74 -10.97
C ILE A 47 -18.09 -8.55 -10.95
N ALA A 48 -18.28 -9.46 -9.98
CA ALA A 48 -19.48 -10.30 -9.89
C ALA A 48 -20.76 -9.51 -9.63
N GLY A 49 -20.66 -8.31 -9.06
CA GLY A 49 -21.83 -7.43 -8.88
C GLY A 49 -22.25 -6.69 -10.15
N LEU A 50 -21.44 -6.72 -11.21
CA LEU A 50 -21.76 -6.12 -12.51
C LEU A 50 -22.58 -7.09 -13.37
N LYS A 51 -23.39 -6.54 -14.26
CA LYS A 51 -24.25 -7.35 -15.16
C LYS A 51 -23.42 -8.04 -16.23
N ASP A 52 -23.55 -9.37 -16.31
CA ASP A 52 -22.80 -10.22 -17.24
C ASP A 52 -23.00 -9.85 -18.72
N GLU A 53 -24.18 -9.30 -19.08
CA GLU A 53 -24.48 -8.86 -20.45
C GLU A 53 -23.52 -7.74 -20.92
N TYR A 54 -23.12 -6.85 -20.02
CA TYR A 54 -22.17 -5.76 -20.33
C TYR A 54 -20.73 -6.26 -20.33
N LEU A 55 -20.38 -7.16 -19.41
CA LEU A 55 -19.03 -7.71 -19.28
C LEU A 55 -18.56 -8.39 -20.59
N LYS A 56 -19.44 -9.10 -21.27
CA LYS A 56 -19.17 -9.76 -22.57
C LYS A 56 -18.89 -8.77 -23.72
N CYS A 57 -19.31 -7.51 -23.56
CA CYS A 57 -19.15 -6.47 -24.57
C CYS A 57 -17.95 -5.54 -24.29
N VAL A 58 -17.22 -5.77 -23.20
CA VAL A 58 -16.04 -4.97 -22.83
C VAL A 58 -14.93 -5.17 -23.84
N LYS A 59 -14.42 -4.06 -24.38
CA LYS A 59 -13.31 -4.03 -25.35
C LYS A 59 -12.00 -3.57 -24.75
N PHE A 60 -12.09 -2.87 -23.62
CA PHE A 60 -10.98 -2.22 -22.97
C PHE A 60 -11.14 -2.33 -21.46
N THR A 61 -10.10 -2.79 -20.75
CA THR A 61 -10.06 -2.86 -19.28
C THR A 61 -8.89 -2.02 -18.79
N SER A 62 -9.16 -1.07 -17.91
CA SER A 62 -8.12 -0.31 -17.20
C SER A 62 -8.09 -0.68 -15.73
N VAL A 63 -6.89 -0.78 -15.18
CA VAL A 63 -6.71 -1.09 -13.76
C VAL A 63 -5.84 -0.05 -13.09
N SER A 64 -6.22 0.32 -11.87
CA SER A 64 -5.42 1.10 -10.93
C SER A 64 -5.30 0.37 -9.60
N THR A 65 -4.30 0.72 -8.80
CA THR A 65 -4.12 0.08 -7.50
C THR A 65 -3.27 0.91 -6.56
N THR A 66 -3.56 0.81 -5.26
CA THR A 66 -2.71 1.36 -4.20
C THR A 66 -1.65 0.37 -3.69
N LEU A 67 -1.54 -0.83 -4.30
CA LEU A 67 -0.60 -1.86 -3.84
C LEU A 67 0.86 -1.41 -3.87
N ALA A 68 1.29 -0.79 -4.98
CA ALA A 68 2.66 -0.29 -5.11
C ALA A 68 2.96 0.77 -4.05
N THR A 69 2.03 1.71 -3.85
CA THR A 69 2.13 2.76 -2.84
C THR A 69 2.23 2.16 -1.43
N ASN A 70 1.28 1.30 -1.07
CA ASN A 70 1.23 0.70 0.27
C ASN A 70 2.44 -0.19 0.55
N THR A 71 2.88 -0.97 -0.44
CA THR A 71 4.07 -1.82 -0.33
C THR A 71 5.32 -0.99 -0.04
N THR A 72 5.48 0.15 -0.72
CA THR A 72 6.63 1.05 -0.52
C THR A 72 6.53 1.78 0.82
N LEU A 73 5.35 2.31 1.17
CA LEU A 73 5.11 3.00 2.45
C LEU A 73 5.37 2.10 3.67
N GLU A 74 4.97 0.84 3.58
CA GLU A 74 5.11 -0.13 4.66
C GLU A 74 6.50 -0.80 4.69
N GLY A 75 7.38 -0.50 3.71
CA GLY A 75 8.68 -1.14 3.57
C GLY A 75 8.60 -2.65 3.33
N LYS A 76 7.53 -3.11 2.68
CA LYS A 76 7.20 -4.53 2.44
C LYS A 76 7.47 -4.99 1.01
N GLY A 77 8.27 -4.24 0.25
CA GLY A 77 8.76 -4.66 -1.05
C GLY A 77 9.53 -5.98 -0.96
N TYR A 78 9.49 -6.74 -2.04
CA TYR A 78 10.29 -7.97 -2.09
C TYR A 78 11.79 -7.63 -2.03
N PRO A 79 12.63 -8.43 -1.36
CA PRO A 79 14.07 -8.19 -1.33
C PRO A 79 14.65 -8.09 -2.75
N ALA A 80 15.46 -7.07 -3.00
CA ALA A 80 16.12 -6.87 -4.28
C ALA A 80 17.62 -6.57 -4.07
N GLY A 81 18.46 -7.08 -4.96
CA GLY A 81 19.88 -6.76 -4.98
C GLY A 81 20.13 -5.47 -5.75
N LEU A 82 21.03 -4.61 -5.26
CA LEU A 82 21.43 -3.37 -5.94
C LEU A 82 22.90 -3.38 -6.28
N ILE A 83 23.22 -3.12 -7.55
CA ILE A 83 24.60 -2.97 -8.01
C ILE A 83 24.82 -1.52 -8.44
N LEU A 84 25.77 -0.85 -7.77
CA LEU A 84 26.19 0.52 -8.03
C LEU A 84 27.52 0.49 -8.80
N ILE A 85 27.62 1.27 -9.88
CA ILE A 85 28.80 1.31 -10.74
C ILE A 85 29.36 2.73 -10.74
N GLY A 86 30.60 2.88 -10.24
CA GLY A 86 31.34 4.13 -10.22
C GLY A 86 30.98 5.10 -9.09
N TYR A 87 30.16 4.67 -8.10
CA TYR A 87 29.83 5.47 -6.94
C TYR A 87 29.31 4.64 -5.77
N ASN A 88 29.28 5.26 -4.59
CA ASN A 88 28.72 4.71 -3.38
C ASN A 88 27.61 5.60 -2.83
N ILE A 89 26.66 5.01 -2.13
CA ILE A 89 25.58 5.73 -1.45
C ILE A 89 25.78 5.63 0.05
N PRO A 90 26.14 6.74 0.74
CA PRO A 90 26.35 6.72 2.19
C PRO A 90 25.04 6.72 3.00
N LYS A 91 23.89 6.93 2.34
CA LYS A 91 22.57 6.92 2.97
C LYS A 91 22.04 5.49 3.08
N LYS A 92 21.22 5.23 4.10
CA LYS A 92 20.50 3.95 4.21
C LYS A 92 19.61 3.74 2.99
N LEU A 93 19.65 2.54 2.43
CA LEU A 93 18.80 2.09 1.33
C LEU A 93 17.77 1.06 1.86
N PRO A 94 16.63 0.89 1.20
CA PRO A 94 15.64 -0.12 1.59
C PRO A 94 16.03 -1.55 1.13
N THR A 95 17.31 -1.89 1.23
CA THR A 95 17.85 -3.25 1.01
C THR A 95 19.17 -3.44 1.72
N ASP A 96 19.45 -4.68 2.15
CA ASP A 96 20.74 -5.07 2.72
C ASP A 96 21.68 -5.68 1.66
N TYR A 97 21.18 -5.91 0.44
CA TYR A 97 21.91 -6.56 -0.65
C TYR A 97 22.46 -5.50 -1.63
N VAL A 98 23.57 -4.87 -1.27
CA VAL A 98 24.21 -3.81 -2.06
C VAL A 98 25.63 -4.21 -2.42
N LEU A 99 25.99 -4.07 -3.70
CA LEU A 99 27.34 -4.21 -4.23
C LEU A 99 27.73 -2.90 -4.94
N SER A 100 28.89 -2.35 -4.59
CA SER A 100 29.49 -1.25 -5.35
C SER A 100 30.75 -1.71 -6.06
N ILE A 101 30.87 -1.37 -7.32
CA ILE A 101 32.01 -1.72 -8.18
C ILE A 101 32.57 -0.48 -8.89
N ASP A 102 33.82 -0.55 -9.29
CA ASP A 102 34.47 0.47 -10.08
C ASP A 102 33.92 0.50 -11.52
N GLY A 103 34.02 1.65 -12.17
CA GLY A 103 33.48 1.91 -13.50
C GLY A 103 32.80 3.28 -13.57
N GLY A 104 32.06 3.52 -14.66
CA GLY A 104 31.26 4.74 -14.81
C GLY A 104 31.73 5.63 -15.94
N HIS A 105 30.93 6.67 -16.20
CA HIS A 105 31.12 7.61 -17.30
C HIS A 105 31.13 9.05 -16.75
N ASP A 106 31.62 10.00 -17.55
CA ASP A 106 31.51 11.43 -17.27
C ASP A 106 30.20 12.04 -17.82
N ALA A 107 30.04 13.35 -17.66
CA ALA A 107 28.86 14.08 -18.11
C ALA A 107 28.67 14.07 -19.64
N ASP A 108 29.73 13.82 -20.37
CA ASP A 108 29.74 13.74 -21.85
C ASP A 108 29.53 12.30 -22.35
N GLY A 109 29.51 11.30 -21.42
CA GLY A 109 29.33 9.88 -21.72
C GLY A 109 30.62 9.13 -22.06
N ASN A 110 31.80 9.76 -21.85
CA ASN A 110 33.06 9.06 -22.00
C ASN A 110 33.30 8.14 -20.79
N GLU A 111 33.89 6.98 -21.04
CA GLU A 111 34.30 6.07 -19.97
C GLU A 111 35.42 6.70 -19.13
N VAL A 112 35.18 6.93 -17.85
CA VAL A 112 36.16 7.47 -16.89
C VAL A 112 36.98 6.34 -16.29
N GLU A 113 36.34 5.26 -15.97
CA GLU A 113 36.96 4.06 -15.41
C GLU A 113 36.38 2.81 -16.06
N PRO A 114 37.22 1.89 -16.55
CA PRO A 114 36.76 0.67 -17.18
C PRO A 114 35.99 -0.21 -16.20
N LEU A 115 34.91 -0.82 -16.70
CA LEU A 115 34.15 -1.80 -15.91
C LEU A 115 35.03 -3.04 -15.66
N SER A 116 35.49 -3.19 -14.44
CA SER A 116 36.36 -4.28 -13.97
C SER A 116 35.63 -5.18 -12.99
N LYS A 117 36.30 -6.29 -12.56
CA LYS A 117 35.83 -7.15 -11.46
C LYS A 117 34.45 -7.81 -11.70
N LEU A 118 34.15 -8.22 -12.93
CA LEU A 118 32.90 -8.93 -13.24
C LEU A 118 32.72 -10.23 -12.44
N GLU A 119 33.82 -10.84 -11.97
CA GLU A 119 33.79 -12.00 -11.08
C GLU A 119 33.10 -11.69 -9.76
N ILE A 120 33.33 -10.51 -9.18
CA ILE A 120 32.67 -10.09 -7.93
C ILE A 120 31.16 -9.95 -8.14
N VAL A 121 30.74 -9.44 -9.30
CA VAL A 121 29.32 -9.39 -9.67
C VAL A 121 28.73 -10.78 -9.76
N ARG A 122 29.44 -11.73 -10.40
CA ARG A 122 28.98 -13.12 -10.50
C ARG A 122 28.85 -13.77 -9.13
N GLU A 123 29.84 -13.62 -8.25
CA GLU A 123 29.79 -14.11 -6.88
C GLU A 123 28.62 -13.50 -6.10
N PHE A 124 28.44 -12.19 -6.18
CA PHE A 124 27.32 -11.49 -5.54
C PHE A 124 25.97 -12.03 -6.00
N VAL A 125 25.77 -12.23 -7.29
CA VAL A 125 24.53 -12.81 -7.86
C VAL A 125 24.31 -14.23 -7.38
N ILE A 126 25.32 -15.10 -7.48
CA ILE A 126 25.24 -16.50 -7.05
C ILE A 126 24.90 -16.62 -5.55
N MET A 127 25.50 -15.79 -4.70
CA MET A 127 25.27 -15.80 -3.26
C MET A 127 23.88 -15.29 -2.86
N ASN A 128 23.27 -14.43 -3.67
CA ASN A 128 22.04 -13.73 -3.29
C ASN A 128 20.82 -14.11 -4.14
N GLN A 129 20.93 -14.79 -5.27
CA GLN A 129 19.81 -15.14 -6.16
C GLN A 129 18.65 -15.89 -5.48
N TYR A 130 18.89 -16.59 -4.39
CA TYR A 130 17.86 -17.29 -3.62
C TYR A 130 17.29 -16.44 -2.45
N LYS A 131 17.90 -15.27 -2.21
CA LYS A 131 17.50 -14.35 -1.14
C LYS A 131 16.76 -13.12 -1.66
N VAL A 132 16.92 -12.81 -2.95
CA VAL A 132 16.30 -11.68 -3.61
C VAL A 132 15.34 -12.15 -4.71
N SER A 133 14.41 -11.30 -5.10
CA SER A 133 13.42 -11.58 -6.15
C SER A 133 13.77 -10.87 -7.47
N SER A 134 14.76 -10.00 -7.46
CA SER A 134 15.15 -9.16 -8.61
C SER A 134 16.48 -8.46 -8.34
N PHE A 135 17.06 -7.88 -9.38
CA PHE A 135 18.25 -7.04 -9.29
C PHE A 135 18.02 -5.66 -9.90
N ALA A 136 18.58 -4.64 -9.28
CA ALA A 136 18.66 -3.27 -9.79
C ALA A 136 20.12 -2.90 -10.07
N ILE A 137 20.35 -2.13 -11.12
CA ILE A 137 21.68 -1.64 -11.52
C ILE A 137 21.60 -0.15 -11.74
N SER A 138 22.55 0.61 -11.20
CA SER A 138 22.68 2.04 -11.49
C SER A 138 24.14 2.44 -11.64
N SER A 139 24.46 3.09 -12.76
CA SER A 139 25.80 3.59 -13.08
C SER A 139 25.88 5.10 -12.92
N TYR A 140 27.04 5.58 -12.50
CA TYR A 140 27.33 7.01 -12.53
C TYR A 140 27.29 7.48 -13.99
N PHE A 141 26.49 8.53 -14.28
CA PHE A 141 26.15 8.99 -15.63
C PHE A 141 25.62 7.91 -16.61
N GLY A 142 25.01 6.82 -16.09
CA GLY A 142 24.36 5.80 -16.92
C GLY A 142 23.28 6.34 -17.87
N VAL A 143 22.74 7.54 -17.59
CA VAL A 143 21.81 8.27 -18.50
C VAL A 143 22.51 8.85 -19.73
N ARG A 144 23.82 9.06 -19.68
CA ARG A 144 24.64 9.52 -20.82
C ARG A 144 25.17 8.36 -21.63
N ASN A 145 25.64 7.32 -20.94
CA ASN A 145 26.09 6.08 -21.55
C ASN A 145 25.69 4.87 -20.69
N PRO A 146 24.72 4.05 -21.13
CA PRO A 146 24.23 2.92 -20.37
C PRO A 146 25.09 1.64 -20.53
N GLU A 147 26.21 1.69 -21.23
CA GLU A 147 26.99 0.49 -21.61
C GLU A 147 27.34 -0.38 -20.41
N HIS A 148 27.78 0.22 -19.30
CA HIS A 148 28.13 -0.53 -18.08
C HIS A 148 26.91 -1.20 -17.44
N GLU A 149 25.77 -0.51 -17.35
CA GLU A 149 24.53 -1.11 -16.86
C GLU A 149 24.10 -2.30 -17.72
N LEU A 150 24.14 -2.14 -19.05
CA LEU A 150 23.78 -3.20 -20.00
C LEU A 150 24.72 -4.39 -19.93
N LYS A 151 26.03 -4.18 -19.70
CA LYS A 151 27.01 -5.25 -19.56
C LYS A 151 26.79 -6.06 -18.28
N ILE A 152 26.51 -5.39 -17.16
CA ILE A 152 26.15 -6.04 -15.90
C ILE A 152 24.81 -6.77 -16.04
N LYS A 153 23.79 -6.15 -16.67
CA LYS A 153 22.49 -6.80 -16.93
C LYS A 153 22.66 -8.12 -17.68
N LYS A 154 23.44 -8.15 -18.75
CA LYS A 154 23.75 -9.38 -19.48
C LYS A 154 24.48 -10.41 -18.62
N THR A 155 25.39 -9.97 -17.77
CA THR A 155 26.11 -10.86 -16.83
C THR A 155 25.13 -11.52 -15.86
N ILE A 156 24.22 -10.76 -15.25
CA ILE A 156 23.22 -11.30 -14.32
C ILE A 156 22.28 -12.27 -15.06
N GLN A 157 21.77 -11.88 -16.22
CA GLN A 157 20.86 -12.72 -17.03
C GLN A 157 21.49 -14.04 -17.50
N SER A 158 22.82 -14.12 -17.55
CA SER A 158 23.53 -15.37 -17.85
C SER A 158 23.60 -16.33 -16.64
N LEU A 159 23.25 -15.88 -15.44
CA LEU A 159 23.37 -16.62 -14.18
C LEU A 159 22.01 -16.96 -13.54
N THR A 160 20.99 -16.16 -13.83
CA THR A 160 19.66 -16.30 -13.20
C THR A 160 18.58 -15.73 -14.10
N ASP A 161 17.35 -16.29 -13.98
CA ASP A 161 16.14 -15.80 -14.65
C ASP A 161 15.44 -14.66 -13.88
N LEU A 162 16.04 -14.19 -12.78
CA LEU A 162 15.45 -13.10 -12.01
C LEU A 162 15.38 -11.79 -12.81
N PRO A 163 14.34 -10.98 -12.65
CA PRO A 163 14.21 -9.71 -13.30
C PRO A 163 15.38 -8.77 -12.98
N VAL A 164 15.86 -8.05 -13.99
CA VAL A 164 16.97 -7.08 -13.86
C VAL A 164 16.54 -5.73 -14.42
N VAL A 165 16.62 -4.71 -13.58
CA VAL A 165 16.24 -3.32 -13.89
C VAL A 165 17.47 -2.45 -13.95
N CYS A 166 17.60 -1.66 -15.02
CA CYS A 166 18.65 -0.65 -15.14
C CYS A 166 18.09 0.75 -14.84
N GLY A 167 18.87 1.59 -14.16
CA GLY A 167 18.47 2.93 -13.78
C GLY A 167 18.15 3.82 -14.98
N HIS A 168 18.91 3.73 -16.07
CA HIS A 168 18.65 4.49 -17.30
C HIS A 168 17.33 4.14 -17.99
N GLU A 169 16.78 2.94 -17.74
CA GLU A 169 15.48 2.52 -18.30
C GLU A 169 14.29 3.26 -17.64
N LEU A 170 14.48 3.80 -16.43
CA LEU A 170 13.42 4.43 -15.63
C LEU A 170 13.43 5.96 -15.68
N SER A 171 14.61 6.57 -15.75
CA SER A 171 14.73 8.03 -15.85
C SER A 171 15.98 8.43 -16.62
N MET A 172 15.81 9.48 -17.42
CA MET A 172 16.91 10.15 -18.14
C MET A 172 17.42 11.41 -17.40
N ASP A 173 16.82 11.73 -16.24
CA ASP A 173 17.23 12.89 -15.46
C ASP A 173 18.52 12.61 -14.67
N LEU A 174 19.28 13.66 -14.38
CA LEU A 174 20.46 13.56 -13.52
C LEU A 174 20.04 13.34 -12.06
N GLY A 175 20.86 12.61 -11.31
CA GLY A 175 20.60 12.26 -9.91
C GLY A 175 20.91 10.78 -9.68
N ALA A 176 22.18 10.49 -9.34
CA ALA A 176 22.65 9.11 -9.23
C ALA A 176 21.96 8.33 -8.08
N TYR A 177 21.77 9.03 -6.93
CA TYR A 177 21.09 8.43 -5.77
C TYR A 177 19.62 8.14 -6.06
N GLU A 178 18.88 9.13 -6.54
CA GLU A 178 17.45 9.04 -6.81
C GLU A 178 17.17 8.00 -7.91
N ARG A 179 18.05 7.91 -8.89
CA ARG A 179 17.95 6.89 -9.97
C ARG A 179 18.21 5.48 -9.43
N ALA A 180 19.24 5.29 -8.59
CA ALA A 180 19.49 4.00 -7.97
C ALA A 180 18.33 3.57 -7.07
N LEU A 181 17.80 4.50 -6.28
CA LEU A 181 16.65 4.27 -5.43
C LEU A 181 15.41 3.91 -6.24
N THR A 182 15.13 4.65 -7.33
CA THR A 182 14.01 4.36 -8.22
C THR A 182 14.14 2.98 -8.85
N ALA A 183 15.34 2.59 -9.29
CA ALA A 183 15.61 1.26 -9.85
C ALA A 183 15.41 0.16 -8.80
N LEU A 184 15.86 0.38 -7.57
CA LEU A 184 15.68 -0.54 -6.46
C LEU A 184 14.20 -0.72 -6.10
N LEU A 185 13.45 0.38 -5.92
CA LEU A 185 12.01 0.32 -5.64
C LEU A 185 11.24 -0.36 -6.79
N ASN A 186 11.61 -0.06 -8.03
CA ASN A 186 11.03 -0.75 -9.19
C ASN A 186 11.24 -2.26 -9.11
N ALA A 187 12.47 -2.69 -8.83
CA ALA A 187 12.82 -4.10 -8.70
C ALA A 187 12.03 -4.79 -7.57
N GLN A 188 11.86 -4.13 -6.43
CA GLN A 188 11.08 -4.62 -5.30
C GLN A 188 9.58 -4.77 -5.59
N LEU A 189 9.05 -3.99 -6.52
CA LEU A 189 7.63 -3.97 -6.88
C LEU A 189 7.26 -4.97 -8.00
N ILE A 190 8.22 -5.48 -8.76
CA ILE A 190 7.94 -6.42 -9.87
C ILE A 190 7.08 -7.60 -9.42
N PRO A 191 7.41 -8.36 -8.36
CA PRO A 191 6.60 -9.50 -7.96
C PRO A 191 5.19 -9.11 -7.47
N VAL A 192 5.06 -7.92 -6.86
CA VAL A 192 3.77 -7.41 -6.35
C VAL A 192 2.81 -7.14 -7.50
N ILE A 193 3.29 -6.43 -8.52
CA ILE A 193 2.47 -6.05 -9.67
C ILE A 193 2.23 -7.24 -10.59
N ASP A 194 3.19 -8.15 -10.76
CA ASP A 194 2.98 -9.40 -11.50
C ASP A 194 1.86 -10.24 -10.88
N GLN A 195 1.87 -10.42 -9.56
CA GLN A 195 0.82 -11.15 -8.86
C GLN A 195 -0.55 -10.47 -9.01
N PHE A 196 -0.61 -9.14 -8.90
CA PHE A 196 -1.83 -8.37 -9.09
C PHE A 196 -2.40 -8.55 -10.51
N ILE A 197 -1.55 -8.40 -11.53
CA ILE A 197 -1.94 -8.54 -12.93
C ILE A 197 -2.47 -9.95 -13.22
N ARG A 198 -1.78 -10.99 -12.75
CA ARG A 198 -2.24 -12.39 -12.89
C ARG A 198 -3.59 -12.60 -12.23
N SER A 199 -3.83 -11.97 -11.08
CA SER A 199 -5.13 -12.04 -10.39
C SER A 199 -6.25 -11.44 -11.25
N ILE A 200 -6.00 -10.27 -11.86
CA ILE A 200 -6.96 -9.62 -12.78
C ILE A 200 -7.21 -10.51 -14.01
N GLN A 201 -6.15 -10.99 -14.65
CA GLN A 201 -6.26 -11.84 -15.84
C GLN A 201 -7.07 -13.13 -15.57
N SER A 202 -6.79 -13.78 -14.43
CA SER A 202 -7.55 -14.99 -14.02
C SER A 202 -9.05 -14.69 -13.84
N VAL A 203 -9.39 -13.54 -13.23
CA VAL A 203 -10.80 -13.16 -13.07
C VAL A 203 -11.45 -12.78 -14.40
N MET A 204 -10.72 -12.12 -15.30
CA MET A 204 -11.21 -11.82 -16.66
C MET A 204 -11.48 -13.10 -17.46
N GLU A 205 -10.59 -14.08 -17.40
CA GLU A 205 -10.77 -15.40 -18.04
C GLU A 205 -11.99 -16.12 -17.47
N ASP A 206 -12.12 -16.21 -16.15
CA ASP A 206 -13.27 -16.85 -15.46
C ASP A 206 -14.61 -16.21 -15.86
N LYS A 207 -14.62 -14.89 -16.13
CA LYS A 207 -15.80 -14.11 -16.52
C LYS A 207 -16.00 -14.00 -18.05
N GLY A 208 -15.10 -14.56 -18.83
CA GLY A 208 -15.15 -14.50 -20.30
C GLY A 208 -14.97 -13.08 -20.86
N ILE A 209 -14.23 -12.21 -20.14
CA ILE A 209 -13.93 -10.84 -20.56
C ILE A 209 -12.70 -10.88 -21.48
N ASN A 210 -12.94 -10.69 -22.77
CA ASN A 210 -11.86 -10.65 -23.77
C ASN A 210 -11.60 -9.21 -24.22
N SER A 211 -10.80 -8.49 -23.45
CA SER A 211 -10.50 -7.07 -23.66
C SER A 211 -9.00 -6.78 -23.54
N VAL A 212 -8.55 -5.66 -24.11
CA VAL A 212 -7.18 -5.17 -23.91
C VAL A 212 -7.03 -4.69 -22.48
N LEU A 213 -6.10 -5.29 -21.74
CA LEU A 213 -5.79 -4.91 -20.37
C LEU A 213 -4.70 -3.83 -20.34
N MET A 214 -5.00 -2.72 -19.68
CA MET A 214 -4.12 -1.58 -19.50
C MET A 214 -3.98 -1.23 -18.01
N MET A 215 -2.86 -0.67 -17.63
CA MET A 215 -2.63 -0.18 -16.27
C MET A 215 -2.47 1.33 -16.25
N MET A 216 -3.07 1.97 -15.25
CA MET A 216 -2.90 3.40 -15.03
C MET A 216 -1.56 3.68 -14.37
N LYS A 217 -0.90 4.73 -14.84
CA LYS A 217 0.33 5.28 -14.28
C LYS A 217 0.02 6.42 -13.31
N CYS A 218 1.03 6.75 -12.52
CA CYS A 218 0.97 7.87 -11.57
C CYS A 218 0.83 9.26 -12.21
N ASP A 219 1.08 9.40 -13.51
CA ASP A 219 0.85 10.64 -14.28
C ASP A 219 -0.57 10.70 -14.90
N GLY A 220 -1.39 9.67 -14.67
CA GLY A 220 -2.74 9.55 -15.22
C GLY A 220 -2.81 8.96 -16.62
N SER A 221 -1.69 8.63 -17.25
CA SER A 221 -1.66 7.94 -18.54
C SER A 221 -1.89 6.43 -18.36
N LEU A 222 -2.24 5.77 -19.47
CA LEU A 222 -2.45 4.32 -19.52
C LEU A 222 -1.35 3.66 -20.34
N VAL A 223 -0.85 2.53 -19.85
CA VAL A 223 0.10 1.69 -20.57
C VAL A 223 -0.40 0.25 -20.66
N ARG A 224 0.06 -0.46 -21.69
CA ARG A 224 -0.19 -1.91 -21.78
C ARG A 224 0.46 -2.63 -20.61
N ILE A 225 -0.13 -3.75 -20.24
CA ILE A 225 0.28 -4.50 -19.06
C ILE A 225 1.75 -4.99 -19.15
N GLU A 226 2.21 -5.31 -20.35
CA GLU A 226 3.58 -5.77 -20.60
C GLU A 226 4.61 -4.67 -20.27
N GLU A 227 4.27 -3.41 -20.53
CA GLU A 227 5.11 -2.26 -20.15
C GLU A 227 5.00 -1.94 -18.66
N ALA A 228 3.79 -2.07 -18.07
CA ALA A 228 3.60 -1.87 -16.65
C ALA A 228 4.44 -2.85 -15.80
N LEU A 229 4.59 -4.09 -16.26
CA LEU A 229 5.45 -5.10 -15.62
C LEU A 229 6.94 -4.76 -15.64
N LYS A 230 7.40 -3.99 -16.62
CA LYS A 230 8.80 -3.53 -16.68
C LYS A 230 9.05 -2.37 -15.72
N LYS A 231 8.06 -1.50 -15.55
CA LYS A 231 8.14 -0.26 -14.76
C LYS A 231 7.05 -0.15 -13.69
N PRO A 232 6.91 -1.14 -12.79
CA PRO A 232 5.87 -1.12 -11.76
C PRO A 232 5.94 0.10 -10.83
N VAL A 233 7.10 0.74 -10.69
CA VAL A 233 7.25 1.99 -9.93
C VAL A 233 6.37 3.13 -10.49
N GLU A 234 6.04 3.12 -11.77
CA GLU A 234 5.14 4.10 -12.39
C GLU A 234 3.66 3.89 -12.00
N SER A 235 3.30 2.79 -11.33
CA SER A 235 1.95 2.56 -10.79
C SER A 235 1.76 3.10 -9.36
N ILE A 236 2.81 3.59 -8.74
CA ILE A 236 2.73 4.28 -7.45
C ILE A 236 1.79 5.49 -7.62
N PHE A 237 0.81 5.66 -6.70
CA PHE A 237 -0.24 6.68 -6.80
C PHE A 237 -1.19 6.57 -8.00
N SER A 238 -1.29 5.41 -8.66
CA SER A 238 -2.23 5.23 -9.78
C SER A 238 -3.69 5.31 -9.35
N GLY A 239 -4.06 4.84 -8.15
CA GLY A 239 -5.41 4.98 -7.59
C GLY A 239 -5.83 6.45 -7.43
N PRO A 240 -5.09 7.27 -6.67
CA PRO A 240 -5.35 8.71 -6.58
C PRO A 240 -5.37 9.44 -7.93
N ALA A 241 -4.51 9.03 -8.88
CA ALA A 241 -4.55 9.59 -10.24
C ALA A 241 -5.87 9.25 -10.96
N ALA A 242 -6.38 8.02 -10.78
CA ALA A 242 -7.67 7.60 -11.32
C ALA A 242 -8.82 8.38 -10.70
N SER A 243 -8.82 8.57 -9.36
CA SER A 243 -9.82 9.35 -8.63
C SER A 243 -9.87 10.80 -9.14
N LEU A 244 -8.72 11.46 -9.30
CA LEU A 244 -8.62 12.82 -9.78
C LEU A 244 -9.19 12.98 -11.20
N LEU A 245 -8.77 12.13 -12.13
CA LEU A 245 -9.23 12.16 -13.52
C LEU A 245 -10.71 11.81 -13.65
N GLY A 246 -11.18 10.84 -12.85
CA GLY A 246 -12.58 10.46 -12.77
C GLY A 246 -13.47 11.60 -12.25
N ALA A 247 -13.04 12.27 -11.18
CA ALA A 247 -13.74 13.43 -10.63
C ALA A 247 -13.83 14.58 -11.65
N ALA A 248 -12.75 14.87 -12.37
CA ALA A 248 -12.75 15.86 -13.43
C ALA A 248 -13.70 15.52 -14.58
N HIS A 249 -13.69 14.26 -15.00
CA HIS A 249 -14.58 13.77 -16.06
C HIS A 249 -16.06 13.92 -15.65
N LEU A 250 -16.42 13.44 -14.45
CA LEU A 250 -17.79 13.44 -13.95
C LEU A 250 -18.35 14.86 -13.71
N THR A 251 -17.50 15.79 -13.27
CA THR A 251 -17.93 17.17 -12.97
C THR A 251 -17.84 18.11 -14.17
N GLY A 252 -17.01 17.77 -15.16
CA GLY A 252 -16.69 18.64 -16.28
C GLY A 252 -15.90 19.90 -15.89
N LEU A 253 -15.41 19.99 -14.65
CA LEU A 253 -14.66 21.15 -14.14
C LEU A 253 -13.24 21.13 -14.71
N LYS A 254 -12.80 22.27 -15.24
CA LYS A 254 -11.44 22.45 -15.78
C LYS A 254 -10.45 22.97 -14.74
N ASP A 255 -10.94 23.61 -13.71
CA ASP A 255 -10.14 24.13 -12.59
C ASP A 255 -10.84 23.75 -11.30
N CYS A 256 -10.24 22.81 -10.54
CA CYS A 256 -10.78 22.32 -9.28
C CYS A 256 -9.70 21.75 -8.37
N LEU A 257 -9.99 21.77 -7.08
CA LEU A 257 -9.30 21.04 -6.04
C LEU A 257 -10.09 19.75 -5.75
N THR A 258 -9.43 18.62 -5.75
CA THR A 258 -10.04 17.35 -5.32
C THR A 258 -9.49 16.94 -3.95
N ILE A 259 -10.36 16.45 -3.10
CA ILE A 259 -10.03 15.88 -1.80
C ILE A 259 -10.62 14.47 -1.78
N ASP A 260 -9.75 13.47 -1.84
CA ASP A 260 -10.12 12.06 -1.76
C ASP A 260 -9.84 11.54 -0.35
N VAL A 261 -10.90 11.22 0.39
CA VAL A 261 -10.80 10.69 1.75
C VAL A 261 -11.06 9.21 1.72
N GLY A 262 -9.99 8.43 1.67
CA GLY A 262 -10.04 6.97 1.74
C GLY A 262 -10.06 6.43 3.17
N GLY A 263 -10.03 5.11 3.32
CA GLY A 263 -9.86 4.46 4.62
C GLY A 263 -8.47 4.70 5.21
N THR A 264 -7.44 4.79 4.37
CA THR A 264 -6.03 4.83 4.78
C THR A 264 -5.42 6.22 4.75
N SER A 265 -5.73 7.01 3.71
CA SER A 265 -5.15 8.32 3.43
C SER A 265 -6.20 9.32 2.99
N THR A 266 -5.83 10.58 3.07
CA THR A 266 -6.51 11.70 2.41
C THR A 266 -5.56 12.29 1.41
N ASP A 267 -5.98 12.33 0.15
CA ASP A 267 -5.19 12.80 -0.98
C ASP A 267 -5.80 14.09 -1.53
N ILE A 268 -4.99 15.15 -1.60
CA ILE A 268 -5.39 16.46 -2.12
C ILE A 268 -4.63 16.69 -3.41
N SER A 269 -5.35 16.96 -4.49
CA SER A 269 -4.77 17.20 -5.81
C SER A 269 -5.54 18.26 -6.58
N MET A 270 -4.95 18.78 -7.65
CA MET A 270 -5.48 19.92 -8.40
C MET A 270 -5.51 19.65 -9.90
N ILE A 271 -6.62 20.06 -10.51
CA ILE A 271 -6.76 20.18 -11.97
C ILE A 271 -6.71 21.65 -12.34
N ARG A 272 -5.89 21.98 -13.33
CA ARG A 272 -5.83 23.30 -13.94
C ARG A 272 -5.97 23.19 -15.46
N LYS A 273 -6.88 23.99 -16.03
CA LYS A 273 -7.17 23.99 -17.47
C LYS A 273 -7.48 22.59 -18.03
N GLY A 274 -8.16 21.76 -17.22
CA GLY A 274 -8.53 20.39 -17.58
C GLY A 274 -7.41 19.36 -17.51
N MET A 275 -6.24 19.70 -16.96
CA MET A 275 -5.09 18.80 -16.82
C MET A 275 -4.65 18.74 -15.37
N PRO A 276 -4.25 17.53 -14.88
CA PRO A 276 -3.63 17.40 -13.57
C PRO A 276 -2.27 18.11 -13.54
N GLU A 277 -1.92 18.72 -12.41
CA GLU A 277 -0.58 19.22 -12.19
C GLU A 277 0.39 18.04 -12.00
N ILE A 278 1.50 18.05 -12.73
CA ILE A 278 2.55 17.04 -12.60
C ILE A 278 3.69 17.57 -11.71
N SER A 279 4.16 16.75 -10.78
CA SER A 279 5.32 17.06 -9.96
C SER A 279 6.59 17.11 -10.83
N SER A 280 7.33 18.22 -10.76
CA SER A 280 8.61 18.38 -11.46
C SER A 280 9.77 17.67 -10.75
N SER A 281 9.63 17.40 -9.45
CA SER A 281 10.66 16.78 -8.60
C SER A 281 10.52 15.27 -8.46
N GLY A 282 9.57 14.65 -9.17
CA GLY A 282 9.23 13.24 -8.98
C GLY A 282 8.27 12.99 -7.81
N ALA A 283 7.91 11.74 -7.60
CA ALA A 283 7.05 11.29 -6.51
C ALA A 283 7.87 11.01 -5.24
N VAL A 284 7.38 11.46 -4.09
CA VAL A 284 7.93 11.11 -2.77
C VAL A 284 7.04 10.04 -2.15
N VAL A 285 7.59 8.88 -1.85
CA VAL A 285 6.85 7.74 -1.29
C VAL A 285 7.59 7.18 -0.08
N GLY A 286 6.95 7.18 1.09
CA GLY A 286 7.55 6.65 2.31
C GLY A 286 8.84 7.37 2.73
N GLY A 287 8.98 8.65 2.38
CA GLY A 287 10.19 9.43 2.61
C GLY A 287 11.31 9.19 1.59
N TRP A 288 11.01 8.43 0.51
CA TRP A 288 11.94 8.18 -0.57
C TRP A 288 11.64 9.07 -1.78
N ASP A 289 12.61 9.87 -2.21
CA ASP A 289 12.52 10.70 -3.41
C ASP A 289 12.77 9.82 -4.64
N THR A 290 11.75 9.67 -5.48
CA THR A 290 11.85 8.90 -6.74
C THR A 290 11.95 9.84 -7.94
N MET A 291 12.46 9.32 -9.07
CA MET A 291 12.48 10.06 -10.34
C MET A 291 11.20 9.85 -11.18
N VAL A 292 10.15 9.28 -10.59
CA VAL A 292 8.91 8.99 -11.30
C VAL A 292 8.06 10.24 -11.39
N LYS A 293 7.73 10.67 -12.61
CA LYS A 293 6.81 11.80 -12.84
C LYS A 293 5.39 11.39 -12.47
N ALA A 294 4.88 11.96 -11.40
CA ALA A 294 3.55 11.68 -10.88
C ALA A 294 2.70 12.96 -10.82
N ILE A 295 1.39 12.79 -10.76
CA ILE A 295 0.48 13.89 -10.43
C ILE A 295 0.93 14.49 -9.10
N LYS A 296 0.97 15.83 -9.05
CA LYS A 296 1.28 16.57 -7.84
C LYS A 296 0.15 16.38 -6.84
N MET A 297 0.48 15.84 -5.69
CA MET A 297 -0.49 15.45 -4.67
C MET A 297 0.10 15.66 -3.28
N ASP A 298 -0.73 16.19 -2.38
CA ASP A 298 -0.44 16.24 -0.96
C ASP A 298 -1.19 15.10 -0.28
N THR A 299 -0.45 14.13 0.24
CA THR A 299 -1.00 12.94 0.89
C THR A 299 -0.82 13.03 2.39
N SER A 300 -1.92 12.90 3.13
CA SER A 300 -1.91 12.74 4.58
C SER A 300 -2.26 11.30 4.94
N ALA A 301 -1.47 10.67 5.82
CA ALA A 301 -1.74 9.32 6.34
C ALA A 301 -2.90 9.34 7.37
N ARG A 302 -4.01 9.97 7.03
CA ARG A 302 -5.24 10.05 7.81
C ARG A 302 -6.42 9.71 6.91
N GLY A 303 -7.25 8.80 7.37
CA GLY A 303 -8.44 8.36 6.64
C GLY A 303 -9.47 7.77 7.59
N GLY A 304 -10.53 7.19 7.04
CA GLY A 304 -11.64 6.64 7.81
C GLY A 304 -11.26 5.51 8.78
N ASP A 305 -10.18 4.78 8.49
CA ASP A 305 -9.67 3.67 9.33
C ASP A 305 -8.52 4.10 10.26
N SER A 306 -8.22 5.40 10.35
CA SER A 306 -7.18 5.91 11.25
C SER A 306 -7.56 5.65 12.70
N HIS A 307 -6.62 5.13 13.49
CA HIS A 307 -6.85 4.88 14.90
C HIS A 307 -7.12 6.19 15.66
N VAL A 308 -8.25 6.28 16.32
CA VAL A 308 -8.55 7.34 17.28
C VAL A 308 -8.07 6.89 18.66
N TRP A 309 -7.11 7.64 19.19
CA TRP A 309 -6.52 7.31 20.46
C TRP A 309 -6.41 8.53 21.38
N ILE A 310 -6.44 8.30 22.67
CA ILE A 310 -6.49 9.33 23.70
C ILE A 310 -5.28 9.16 24.61
N GLN A 311 -4.67 10.27 24.96
CA GLN A 311 -3.66 10.34 26.02
C GLN A 311 -3.95 11.61 26.87
N GLU A 312 -3.32 12.75 26.60
CA GLU A 312 -3.67 14.03 27.21
C GLU A 312 -4.81 14.74 26.42
N LYS A 313 -4.90 14.45 25.15
CA LYS A 313 -5.90 14.90 24.20
C LYS A 313 -6.25 13.78 23.22
N MET A 314 -7.20 14.05 22.35
CA MET A 314 -7.57 13.16 21.27
C MET A 314 -6.61 13.30 20.10
N TYR A 315 -6.23 12.13 19.51
CA TYR A 315 -5.37 12.03 18.34
C TYR A 315 -6.01 11.14 17.28
N ILE A 316 -5.70 11.40 16.00
CA ILE A 316 -6.12 10.59 14.86
C ILE A 316 -4.88 10.14 14.10
N GLY A 317 -4.74 8.83 13.89
CA GLY A 317 -3.61 8.21 13.20
C GLY A 317 -2.27 8.39 13.93
N PRO A 318 -1.14 8.14 13.24
CA PRO A 318 -1.04 7.69 11.85
C PRO A 318 -1.36 6.19 11.65
N ASN A 319 -1.48 5.43 12.74
CA ASN A 319 -1.75 3.99 12.67
C ASN A 319 -3.15 3.73 12.13
N ARG A 320 -3.29 2.69 11.32
CA ARG A 320 -4.56 2.17 10.82
C ARG A 320 -5.01 0.98 11.65
N VAL A 321 -6.31 0.91 11.94
CA VAL A 321 -6.94 -0.21 12.67
C VAL A 321 -8.21 -0.66 11.95
N ILE A 322 -8.72 -1.83 12.31
CA ILE A 322 -10.04 -2.27 11.86
C ILE A 322 -11.09 -1.48 12.67
N PRO A 323 -12.06 -0.78 12.03
CA PRO A 323 -13.13 -0.10 12.73
C PRO A 323 -13.94 -1.07 13.60
N LEU A 324 -14.44 -0.60 14.74
CA LEU A 324 -15.28 -1.40 15.65
C LEU A 324 -16.56 -1.89 14.96
N CYS A 325 -17.20 -1.01 14.17
CA CYS A 325 -18.40 -1.33 13.41
C CYS A 325 -18.16 -2.47 12.39
N LEU A 326 -17.02 -2.48 11.70
CA LEU A 326 -16.66 -3.53 10.76
C LEU A 326 -16.31 -4.82 11.49
N CYS A 327 -15.54 -4.72 12.58
CA CYS A 327 -15.17 -5.88 13.38
C CYS A 327 -16.39 -6.60 13.95
N ALA A 328 -17.44 -5.87 14.35
CA ALA A 328 -18.65 -6.45 14.90
C ALA A 328 -19.45 -7.30 13.91
N ILE A 329 -19.32 -7.04 12.60
CA ILE A 329 -19.92 -7.88 11.55
C ILE A 329 -19.22 -9.24 11.48
N GLU A 330 -17.88 -9.24 11.54
CA GLU A 330 -17.07 -10.48 11.48
C GLU A 330 -17.10 -11.22 12.82
N PHE A 331 -17.06 -10.47 13.92
CA PHE A 331 -16.97 -10.98 15.30
C PHE A 331 -18.00 -10.31 16.21
N PRO A 332 -19.27 -10.77 16.22
CA PRO A 332 -20.32 -10.19 17.08
C PRO A 332 -20.00 -10.23 18.59
N SER A 333 -19.08 -11.10 19.00
CA SER A 333 -18.59 -11.21 20.38
C SER A 333 -17.98 -9.92 20.92
N ILE A 334 -17.47 -9.02 20.02
CA ILE A 334 -16.88 -7.74 20.43
C ILE A 334 -17.89 -6.83 21.15
N ILE A 335 -19.18 -6.91 20.80
CA ILE A 335 -20.23 -6.10 21.43
C ILE A 335 -20.30 -6.37 22.94
N SER A 336 -20.35 -7.65 23.35
CA SER A 336 -20.36 -8.02 24.75
C SER A 336 -19.07 -7.62 25.48
N LYS A 337 -17.93 -7.66 24.79
CA LYS A 337 -16.64 -7.21 25.34
C LYS A 337 -16.64 -5.70 25.56
N LEU A 338 -17.14 -4.90 24.61
CA LEU A 338 -17.28 -3.44 24.76
C LEU A 338 -18.25 -3.06 25.89
N GLN A 339 -19.37 -3.77 26.03
CA GLN A 339 -20.32 -3.53 27.11
C GLN A 339 -19.73 -3.79 28.51
N ASN A 340 -18.87 -4.79 28.62
CA ASN A 340 -18.24 -5.19 29.88
C ASN A 340 -16.84 -4.55 30.08
N MET A 341 -16.44 -3.61 29.21
CA MET A 341 -15.13 -2.98 29.28
C MET A 341 -15.00 -2.13 30.54
N GLY A 342 -14.09 -2.52 31.42
CA GLY A 342 -13.72 -1.76 32.62
C GLY A 342 -12.88 -0.52 32.28
N ASN A 343 -12.75 0.41 33.21
CA ASN A 343 -11.88 1.56 33.09
C ASN A 343 -10.42 1.09 33.09
N ILE A 344 -9.67 1.52 32.09
CA ILE A 344 -8.20 1.35 32.03
C ILE A 344 -7.54 2.56 32.69
N SER A 345 -6.50 2.31 33.48
CA SER A 345 -5.73 3.40 34.09
C SER A 345 -5.11 4.29 33.01
N THR A 346 -5.28 5.60 33.13
CA THR A 346 -4.67 6.58 32.19
C THR A 346 -3.15 6.46 32.11
N ARG A 347 -2.50 5.89 33.14
CA ARG A 347 -1.04 5.68 33.19
C ARG A 347 -0.50 4.65 32.20
N ILE A 348 -1.37 3.73 31.72
CA ILE A 348 -0.98 2.68 30.77
C ILE A 348 -1.52 2.94 29.36
N ILE A 349 -2.25 4.03 29.15
CA ILE A 349 -2.80 4.39 27.85
C ILE A 349 -1.68 4.89 26.93
N SER A 350 -1.60 4.31 25.75
CA SER A 350 -0.67 4.68 24.66
C SER A 350 -1.39 4.59 23.31
N ASP A 351 -0.70 4.90 22.22
CA ASP A 351 -1.25 4.75 20.86
C ASP A 351 -1.65 3.31 20.49
N ILE A 352 -1.12 2.31 21.18
CA ILE A 352 -1.51 0.88 21.01
C ILE A 352 -2.48 0.41 22.08
N ILE A 353 -2.28 0.82 23.31
CA ILE A 353 -3.11 0.41 24.44
C ILE A 353 -4.20 1.46 24.68
N GLN A 354 -5.37 1.22 24.15
CA GLN A 354 -6.53 2.10 24.32
C GLN A 354 -7.71 1.31 24.93
N PRO A 355 -8.65 1.98 25.59
CA PRO A 355 -9.83 1.33 26.16
C PRO A 355 -10.67 0.54 25.15
N THR A 356 -10.62 0.93 23.88
CA THR A 356 -11.39 0.30 22.78
C THR A 356 -10.53 -0.56 21.87
N THR A 357 -9.29 -0.87 22.25
CA THR A 357 -8.39 -1.65 21.41
C THR A 357 -8.51 -3.15 21.66
N PHE A 358 -8.59 -3.91 20.58
CA PHE A 358 -8.53 -5.36 20.56
C PHE A 358 -7.49 -5.83 19.54
N PHE A 359 -7.06 -7.07 19.68
CA PHE A 359 -6.11 -7.72 18.78
C PHE A 359 -6.68 -9.05 18.31
N ILE A 360 -6.49 -9.37 17.04
CA ILE A 360 -6.95 -10.59 16.39
C ILE A 360 -5.73 -11.31 15.80
N ASN A 361 -5.57 -12.59 16.12
CA ASN A 361 -4.54 -13.43 15.53
C ASN A 361 -4.93 -13.77 14.07
N ASN A 362 -4.01 -13.59 13.14
CA ASN A 362 -4.27 -13.88 11.73
C ASN A 362 -4.26 -15.38 11.38
N GLY A 363 -4.05 -16.28 12.35
CA GLY A 363 -4.02 -17.73 12.12
C GLY A 363 -2.83 -18.23 11.29
N ILE A 364 -1.87 -17.37 10.97
CA ILE A 364 -0.81 -17.66 10.03
C ILE A 364 0.52 -17.76 10.75
N LYS A 365 1.12 -18.93 10.65
CA LYS A 365 2.47 -19.18 11.19
C LYS A 365 3.60 -18.50 10.41
N SER A 366 3.35 -17.74 9.40
CA SER A 366 4.21 -16.75 8.75
C SER A 366 3.79 -16.42 7.32
N TYR A 367 3.62 -15.14 7.00
CA TYR A 367 3.54 -14.63 5.63
C TYR A 367 4.93 -14.36 5.01
N CYS A 368 5.97 -14.32 5.83
CA CYS A 368 7.34 -14.15 5.35
C CYS A 368 8.00 -15.52 5.23
N ARG A 369 8.56 -15.86 4.07
CA ARG A 369 9.48 -16.99 3.89
C ARG A 369 10.69 -16.91 4.83
N HIS A 370 10.87 -15.80 5.51
CA HIS A 370 11.81 -15.59 6.62
C HIS A 370 11.01 -15.31 7.90
N ALA A 371 10.21 -16.29 8.35
CA ALA A 371 9.79 -16.36 9.73
C ALA A 371 11.03 -16.65 10.58
N SER A 372 11.95 -15.71 10.61
CA SER A 372 13.00 -15.70 11.60
C SER A 372 12.32 -15.42 12.93
N GLU A 373 12.12 -16.51 13.69
CA GLU A 373 12.23 -16.57 15.11
C GLU A 373 11.52 -15.46 15.86
N LEU A 374 10.23 -15.73 16.15
CA LEU A 374 9.62 -15.07 17.30
C LEU A 374 10.41 -15.53 18.52
N GLU A 375 10.93 -14.59 19.29
CA GLU A 375 11.53 -14.90 20.60
C GLU A 375 10.47 -15.52 21.51
N GLY A 376 10.86 -16.27 22.53
CA GLY A 376 9.94 -16.97 23.41
C GLY A 376 8.82 -16.09 23.99
N GLU A 377 9.13 -14.82 24.33
CA GLU A 377 8.13 -13.84 24.79
C GLU A 377 7.18 -13.37 23.70
N GLU A 378 7.65 -13.20 22.46
CA GLU A 378 6.80 -12.84 21.32
C GLU A 378 5.79 -13.95 21.02
N MET A 379 6.23 -15.21 21.13
CA MET A 379 5.36 -16.38 20.94
C MET A 379 4.31 -16.48 22.06
N GLU A 380 4.70 -16.28 23.33
CA GLU A 380 3.78 -16.29 24.47
C GLU A 380 2.65 -15.26 24.31
N ILE A 381 2.99 -14.04 23.88
CA ILE A 381 1.99 -12.99 23.63
C ILE A 381 1.11 -13.34 22.43
N LEU A 382 1.69 -13.87 21.35
CA LEU A 382 0.93 -14.28 20.17
C LEU A 382 -0.06 -15.41 20.51
N ASP A 383 0.34 -16.39 21.29
CA ASP A 383 -0.52 -17.51 21.72
C ASP A 383 -1.65 -17.06 22.65
N ALA A 384 -1.44 -15.96 23.39
CA ALA A 384 -2.49 -15.36 24.21
C ALA A 384 -3.58 -14.65 23.39
N ILE A 385 -3.27 -14.27 22.14
CA ILE A 385 -4.19 -13.61 21.21
C ILE A 385 -4.87 -14.66 20.34
N THR A 386 -6.20 -14.72 20.40
CA THR A 386 -6.99 -15.69 19.63
C THR A 386 -7.38 -15.15 18.26
N GLU A 387 -8.01 -15.98 17.44
CA GLU A 387 -8.66 -15.56 16.18
C GLU A 387 -9.88 -14.66 16.44
N GLU A 388 -10.44 -14.70 17.66
CA GLU A 388 -11.45 -13.76 18.15
C GLU A 388 -10.80 -12.50 18.77
N PRO A 389 -11.45 -11.32 18.72
CA PRO A 389 -10.92 -10.08 19.29
C PRO A 389 -10.52 -10.24 20.77
N SER A 390 -9.26 -10.09 21.08
CA SER A 390 -8.68 -10.19 22.42
C SER A 390 -8.34 -8.79 22.93
N SER A 391 -8.89 -8.39 24.07
CA SER A 391 -8.55 -7.13 24.72
C SER A 391 -7.17 -7.17 25.38
N VAL A 392 -6.62 -6.00 25.73
CA VAL A 392 -5.39 -5.91 26.52
C VAL A 392 -5.54 -6.63 27.87
N SER A 393 -6.72 -6.56 28.47
CA SER A 393 -7.04 -7.27 29.74
C SER A 393 -7.05 -8.79 29.57
N ASP A 394 -7.57 -9.29 28.44
CA ASP A 394 -7.56 -10.72 28.12
C ASP A 394 -6.12 -11.24 28.00
N ILE A 395 -5.26 -10.49 27.29
CA ILE A 395 -3.84 -10.83 27.12
C ILE A 395 -3.13 -10.81 28.48
N ALA A 396 -3.31 -9.74 29.26
CA ALA A 396 -2.72 -9.62 30.59
C ALA A 396 -3.13 -10.75 31.53
N SER A 397 -4.42 -11.16 31.51
CA SER A 397 -4.95 -12.25 32.33
C SER A 397 -4.35 -13.60 31.95
N LYS A 398 -4.17 -13.88 30.64
CA LYS A 398 -3.61 -15.15 30.15
C LYS A 398 -2.11 -15.24 30.42
N THR A 399 -1.37 -14.16 30.18
CA THR A 399 0.10 -14.15 30.32
C THR A 399 0.58 -13.80 31.73
N LYS A 400 -0.31 -13.29 32.59
CA LYS A 400 -0.01 -12.75 33.92
C LYS A 400 1.03 -11.62 33.88
N LYS A 401 1.16 -10.93 32.75
CA LYS A 401 2.08 -9.80 32.54
C LYS A 401 1.32 -8.48 32.59
N HIS A 402 1.99 -7.45 33.11
CA HIS A 402 1.44 -6.09 33.05
C HIS A 402 1.44 -5.56 31.60
N PRO A 403 0.41 -4.82 31.14
CA PRO A 403 0.32 -4.33 29.75
C PRO A 403 1.56 -3.61 29.22
N LEU A 404 2.24 -2.81 30.01
CA LEU A 404 3.46 -2.12 29.62
C LEU A 404 4.62 -3.06 29.27
N MET A 405 4.61 -4.31 29.76
CA MET A 405 5.67 -5.29 29.43
C MET A 405 5.55 -5.86 28.03
N PHE A 406 4.36 -5.88 27.46
CA PHE A 406 4.13 -6.48 26.14
C PHE A 406 3.69 -5.48 25.08
N GLU A 407 3.60 -4.18 25.37
CA GLU A 407 3.25 -3.16 24.37
C GLU A 407 4.22 -3.16 23.18
N GLY A 408 5.54 -3.20 23.46
CA GLY A 408 6.55 -3.27 22.40
C GLY A 408 6.46 -4.56 21.57
N ILE A 409 6.06 -5.67 22.19
CA ILE A 409 5.83 -6.94 21.51
C ILE A 409 4.60 -6.85 20.60
N LEU A 410 3.48 -6.28 21.07
CA LEU A 410 2.30 -6.05 20.25
C LEU A 410 2.64 -5.22 19.01
N ARG A 411 3.42 -4.15 19.17
CA ARG A 411 3.88 -3.31 18.05
C ARG A 411 4.66 -4.11 17.01
N LYS A 412 5.59 -4.95 17.44
CA LYS A 412 6.34 -5.86 16.56
C LYS A 412 5.44 -6.88 15.85
N LEU A 413 4.50 -7.48 16.57
CA LEU A 413 3.57 -8.47 16.00
C LEU A 413 2.63 -7.85 14.96
N ILE A 414 2.18 -6.59 15.16
CA ILE A 414 1.43 -5.82 14.17
C ILE A 414 2.29 -5.56 12.94
N GLN A 415 3.51 -5.07 13.11
CA GLN A 415 4.44 -4.79 12.02
C GLN A 415 4.77 -6.05 11.20
N LYS A 416 4.95 -7.18 11.88
CA LYS A 416 5.18 -8.49 11.26
C LYS A 416 3.89 -9.15 10.72
N ARG A 417 2.72 -8.51 10.87
CA ARG A 417 1.39 -8.99 10.44
C ARG A 417 0.92 -10.31 11.07
N TYR A 418 1.45 -10.70 12.20
CA TYR A 418 0.94 -11.85 12.94
C TYR A 418 -0.44 -11.56 13.56
N ILE A 419 -0.68 -10.30 13.92
CA ILE A 419 -1.93 -9.83 14.50
C ILE A 419 -2.45 -8.60 13.79
N ARG A 420 -3.78 -8.41 13.83
CA ARG A 420 -4.47 -7.18 13.40
C ARG A 420 -4.96 -6.43 14.64
N GLN A 421 -4.86 -5.12 14.61
CA GLN A 421 -5.40 -4.24 15.63
C GLN A 421 -6.79 -3.76 15.24
N VAL A 422 -7.71 -3.77 16.20
CA VAL A 422 -9.07 -3.22 16.11
C VAL A 422 -9.16 -2.04 17.06
N GLY A 423 -9.87 -0.99 16.68
CA GLY A 423 -10.04 0.20 17.54
C GLY A 423 -11.08 1.16 16.99
N PHE A 424 -11.34 2.23 17.73
CA PHE A 424 -12.25 3.28 17.31
C PHE A 424 -11.61 4.13 16.20
N THR A 425 -12.41 4.51 15.20
CA THR A 425 -11.95 5.22 14.01
C THR A 425 -12.90 6.36 13.63
N PRO A 426 -12.52 7.31 12.72
CA PRO A 426 -13.46 8.26 12.13
C PRO A 426 -14.67 7.59 11.46
N THR A 427 -14.48 6.41 10.86
CA THR A 427 -15.61 5.63 10.31
C THR A 427 -16.62 5.25 11.39
N ASP A 428 -16.17 4.87 12.59
CA ASP A 428 -17.08 4.64 13.71
C ASP A 428 -17.83 5.90 14.13
N ALA A 429 -17.13 7.05 14.15
CA ALA A 429 -17.78 8.33 14.47
C ALA A 429 -18.90 8.66 13.47
N LEU A 430 -18.70 8.41 12.17
CA LEU A 430 -19.73 8.62 11.14
C LEU A 430 -20.93 7.67 11.34
N HIS A 431 -20.71 6.44 11.80
CA HIS A 431 -21.79 5.51 12.13
C HIS A 431 -22.63 6.00 13.33
N VAL A 432 -21.97 6.57 14.36
CA VAL A 432 -22.68 7.17 15.52
C VAL A 432 -23.48 8.39 15.11
N LEU A 433 -22.96 9.23 14.22
CA LEU A 433 -23.64 10.44 13.73
C LEU A 433 -24.77 10.14 12.73
N GLY A 434 -24.82 8.92 12.19
CA GLY A 434 -25.79 8.54 11.17
C GLY A 434 -25.46 8.99 9.75
N ASP A 435 -24.28 9.59 9.55
CA ASP A 435 -23.81 10.05 8.23
C ASP A 435 -23.39 8.86 7.32
N TYR A 436 -23.02 7.73 7.93
CA TYR A 436 -22.65 6.51 7.26
C TYR A 436 -23.09 5.31 8.13
N GLN A 437 -23.87 4.36 7.59
CA GLN A 437 -24.49 3.28 8.35
C GLN A 437 -24.41 1.93 7.61
N GLN A 438 -23.25 1.60 7.08
CA GLN A 438 -23.07 0.36 6.32
C GLN A 438 -22.84 -0.87 7.23
N TRP A 439 -22.33 -0.64 8.45
CA TRP A 439 -21.93 -1.68 9.40
C TRP A 439 -22.62 -1.50 10.75
N ASP A 440 -22.11 -2.13 11.81
CA ASP A 440 -22.73 -2.15 13.12
C ASP A 440 -22.55 -0.81 13.87
N SER A 441 -23.59 0.06 13.81
CA SER A 441 -23.58 1.34 14.50
C SER A 441 -23.61 1.22 16.03
N TYR A 442 -24.05 0.07 16.57
CA TYR A 442 -24.11 -0.12 18.01
C TYR A 442 -22.71 -0.35 18.61
N ALA A 443 -21.87 -1.11 17.94
CA ALA A 443 -20.47 -1.28 18.32
C ALA A 443 -19.74 0.08 18.33
N SER A 444 -19.98 0.92 17.30
CA SER A 444 -19.42 2.28 17.24
C SER A 444 -19.91 3.15 18.40
N LEU A 445 -21.22 3.11 18.74
CA LEU A 445 -21.79 3.87 19.86
C LEU A 445 -21.16 3.45 21.19
N LEU A 446 -20.96 2.15 21.43
CA LEU A 446 -20.28 1.67 22.62
C LEU A 446 -18.83 2.16 22.69
N GLY A 447 -18.10 2.14 21.58
CA GLY A 447 -16.75 2.69 21.49
C GLY A 447 -16.68 4.18 21.78
N ALA A 448 -17.57 4.98 21.17
CA ALA A 448 -17.69 6.42 21.44
C ALA A 448 -17.99 6.70 22.91
N ARG A 449 -18.94 5.95 23.51
CA ARG A 449 -19.29 6.03 24.93
C ARG A 449 -18.12 5.75 25.86
N ILE A 450 -17.27 4.80 25.51
CA ILE A 450 -16.09 4.48 26.31
C ILE A 450 -15.07 5.62 26.20
N LEU A 451 -14.71 6.05 24.99
CA LEU A 451 -13.64 7.03 24.78
C LEU A 451 -14.05 8.46 25.24
N SER A 452 -15.29 8.86 25.01
CA SER A 452 -15.78 10.21 25.40
C SER A 452 -15.64 10.49 26.91
N ARG A 453 -15.71 9.45 27.76
CA ARG A 453 -15.51 9.57 29.21
C ARG A 453 -14.09 10.02 29.58
N TYR A 454 -13.09 9.60 28.82
CA TYR A 454 -11.68 9.95 29.06
C TYR A 454 -11.34 11.39 28.69
N VAL A 455 -12.14 12.00 27.80
CA VAL A 455 -11.96 13.40 27.38
C VAL A 455 -13.06 14.32 27.96
N SER A 456 -13.93 13.79 28.85
CA SER A 456 -14.99 14.54 29.49
C SER A 456 -15.96 15.23 28.50
N MET A 457 -16.26 14.58 27.39
CA MET A 457 -17.20 15.01 26.36
C MET A 457 -18.46 14.16 26.33
N ALA A 458 -19.55 14.68 25.78
CA ALA A 458 -20.70 13.88 25.42
C ALA A 458 -20.38 13.01 24.19
N GLU A 459 -21.01 11.85 24.04
CA GLU A 459 -20.74 10.87 22.96
C GLU A 459 -20.86 11.49 21.57
N LEU A 460 -21.93 12.26 21.32
CA LEU A 460 -22.14 12.93 20.04
C LEU A 460 -21.15 14.08 19.80
N GLU A 461 -20.84 14.85 20.85
CA GLU A 461 -19.84 15.92 20.78
C GLU A 461 -18.46 15.37 20.41
N PHE A 462 -18.07 14.25 21.04
CA PHE A 462 -16.83 13.53 20.70
C PHE A 462 -16.78 13.14 19.22
N CYS A 463 -17.86 12.58 18.68
CA CYS A 463 -17.94 12.19 17.27
C CYS A 463 -17.96 13.39 16.32
N VAL A 464 -18.63 14.49 16.69
CA VAL A 464 -18.64 15.75 15.90
C VAL A 464 -17.23 16.35 15.85
N GLU A 465 -16.48 16.31 16.95
CA GLU A 465 -15.12 16.85 16.97
C GLU A 465 -14.16 16.02 16.07
N LEU A 466 -14.37 14.71 15.98
CA LEU A 466 -13.62 13.84 15.05
C LEU A 466 -13.97 14.08 13.57
N LYS A 467 -15.14 14.61 13.27
CA LYS A 467 -15.58 14.92 11.92
C LYS A 467 -15.01 16.26 11.42
N LYS A 468 -14.66 17.19 12.30
CA LYS A 468 -14.03 18.49 11.97
C LYS A 468 -12.58 18.31 11.55
#